data_bec1c6b2fd0f0aa8c4410719e2c14af0
#
_entry.id   bec1c6b2fd0f0aa8c4410719e2c14af0
#
_cell.length_a   1.000
_cell.length_b   1.000
_cell.length_c   1.000
_cell.angle_alpha   90.00
_cell.angle_beta   90.00
_cell.angle_gamma   90.00
#
_symmetry.space_group_name_H-M   'P 1'
#
loop_
_entity.id
_entity.type
_entity.pdbx_description
1 polymer ?
#
loop_
_entity_poly.entity_id
_entity_poly.type
_entity_poly.pdbx_seq_one_letter_code
_entity_poly.pdbx_strand_id
1 'polypeptide(L)'
;RGSQAANTINANKNVTVTLAADQMDYLTEKGATSYMVKVNLDWYEDKTYWRRGYLSENFDKGIELGYKKSKEGQKAFGFRSKLLSVAIGKNESAAVGKKAIETDFEEAGKCPNLQKALDVMMSNSESGAMRIGTIRVYGTGGTKGANWEAFSNCFYNPGKNDMLPMENIWDANSRHAVCGFFFPQIWDYEPFVEDGNSLLFASWKDDYDKKRGAEKEKDAGEYNIYVGQRANSPNEAFTNTQENIFHSPELTNHINAIKYDKSNHFYEDGWYILDDGRVRFVTK
;
A
#
# COMPACT_ATOMS: atom_id res chain seq x y z
N ARG A 1 6.77 -7.30 -4.76
CA ARG A 1 7.38 -6.57 -3.62
C ARG A 1 8.66 -7.27 -3.15
N GLY A 2 8.60 -8.52 -2.68
CA GLY A 2 9.77 -9.26 -2.20
C GLY A 2 10.91 -9.33 -3.22
N SER A 3 10.61 -9.55 -4.49
CA SER A 3 11.62 -9.58 -5.56
C SER A 3 12.28 -8.23 -5.78
N GLN A 4 11.53 -7.13 -5.65
CA GLN A 4 12.08 -5.78 -5.79
C GLN A 4 13.02 -5.45 -4.64
N ALA A 5 12.60 -5.66 -3.39
CA ALA A 5 13.42 -5.45 -2.21
C ALA A 5 14.71 -6.30 -2.25
N ALA A 6 14.60 -7.59 -2.64
CA ALA A 6 15.75 -8.46 -2.84
C ALA A 6 16.71 -7.91 -3.90
N ASN A 7 16.19 -7.46 -5.04
CA ASN A 7 16.99 -6.86 -6.09
C ASN A 7 17.69 -5.58 -5.60
N THR A 8 16.97 -4.71 -4.89
CA THR A 8 17.52 -3.47 -4.36
C THR A 8 18.73 -3.71 -3.47
N ILE A 9 18.66 -4.62 -2.49
CA ILE A 9 19.77 -4.92 -1.59
C ILE A 9 20.88 -5.75 -2.24
N ASN A 10 20.56 -6.56 -3.25
CA ASN A 10 21.54 -7.38 -3.98
C ASN A 10 22.31 -6.57 -5.03
N ALA A 11 21.69 -5.56 -5.63
CA ALA A 11 22.32 -4.73 -6.66
C ALA A 11 23.08 -3.53 -6.08
N ASN A 12 22.69 -3.01 -4.92
CA ASN A 12 23.25 -1.80 -4.35
C ASN A 12 24.04 -2.07 -3.06
N LYS A 13 25.17 -1.37 -2.89
CA LYS A 13 26.07 -1.51 -1.74
C LYS A 13 25.71 -0.50 -0.64
N ASN A 14 25.78 -0.94 0.63
CA ASN A 14 25.53 -0.11 1.81
C ASN A 14 24.16 0.57 1.83
N VAL A 15 23.14 -0.09 1.30
CA VAL A 15 21.79 0.41 1.32
C VAL A 15 20.93 -0.33 2.34
N THR A 16 19.89 0.31 2.80
CA THR A 16 18.87 -0.30 3.66
C THR A 16 17.53 -0.25 2.97
N VAL A 17 16.83 -1.38 2.98
CA VAL A 17 15.41 -1.51 2.65
C VAL A 17 14.68 -1.83 3.95
N THR A 18 13.60 -1.11 4.23
CA THR A 18 12.75 -1.34 5.40
C THR A 18 11.42 -1.89 4.96
N LEU A 19 11.02 -3.01 5.53
CA LEU A 19 9.66 -3.53 5.46
C LEU A 19 8.97 -3.24 6.78
N ALA A 20 7.83 -2.59 6.72
CA ALA A 20 7.07 -2.19 7.89
C ALA A 20 5.65 -2.74 7.82
N ALA A 21 5.09 -3.13 8.95
CA ALA A 21 3.70 -3.53 9.10
C ALA A 21 3.21 -3.26 10.53
N ASP A 22 1.91 -3.42 10.75
CA ASP A 22 1.36 -3.35 12.10
C ASP A 22 1.96 -4.45 13.00
N GLN A 23 2.02 -5.69 12.53
CA GLN A 23 2.54 -6.85 13.25
C GLN A 23 3.67 -7.52 12.45
N MET A 24 4.61 -8.13 13.18
CA MET A 24 5.76 -8.80 12.58
C MET A 24 5.33 -10.00 11.71
N ASP A 25 4.27 -10.69 12.08
CA ASP A 25 3.75 -11.86 11.37
C ASP A 25 3.38 -11.53 9.92
N TYR A 26 2.87 -10.32 9.66
CA TYR A 26 2.59 -9.86 8.29
C TYR A 26 3.84 -9.72 7.40
N LEU A 27 5.01 -9.69 8.01
CA LEU A 27 6.29 -9.59 7.31
C LEU A 27 7.04 -10.92 7.23
N THR A 28 6.99 -11.76 8.27
CA THR A 28 7.90 -12.89 8.47
C THR A 28 7.28 -14.27 8.28
N GLU A 29 5.96 -14.40 8.28
CA GLU A 29 5.31 -15.67 8.01
C GLU A 29 5.60 -16.20 6.60
N LYS A 30 5.43 -17.51 6.40
CA LYS A 30 5.64 -18.15 5.10
C LYS A 30 4.75 -17.52 4.03
N GLY A 31 5.38 -17.00 2.98
CA GLY A 31 4.70 -16.26 1.90
C GLY A 31 4.61 -14.74 2.14
N ALA A 32 4.94 -14.25 3.32
CA ALA A 32 5.02 -12.82 3.61
C ALA A 32 6.25 -12.17 2.94
N THR A 33 6.28 -10.83 2.93
CA THR A 33 7.25 -10.08 2.11
C THR A 33 8.71 -10.35 2.50
N SER A 34 9.07 -10.37 3.79
CA SER A 34 10.45 -10.69 4.22
C SER A 34 10.85 -12.11 3.86
N TYR A 35 9.92 -13.07 4.00
CA TYR A 35 10.16 -14.44 3.56
C TYR A 35 10.44 -14.50 2.05
N MET A 36 9.65 -13.80 1.23
CA MET A 36 9.83 -13.77 -0.22
C MET A 36 11.12 -13.07 -0.63
N VAL A 37 11.57 -12.05 0.12
CA VAL A 37 12.92 -11.47 -0.08
C VAL A 37 13.99 -12.53 0.11
N LYS A 38 13.92 -13.31 1.19
CA LYS A 38 14.89 -14.39 1.46
C LYS A 38 14.90 -15.43 0.36
N VAL A 39 13.72 -15.90 -0.09
CA VAL A 39 13.61 -16.86 -1.21
C VAL A 39 14.30 -16.33 -2.47
N ASN A 40 14.10 -15.04 -2.80
CA ASN A 40 14.76 -14.45 -3.96
C ASN A 40 16.27 -14.32 -3.78
N LEU A 41 16.75 -13.96 -2.58
CA LEU A 41 18.18 -13.88 -2.29
C LEU A 41 18.84 -15.26 -2.37
N ASP A 42 18.20 -16.30 -1.83
CA ASP A 42 18.70 -17.69 -1.94
C ASP A 42 18.77 -18.14 -3.39
N TRP A 43 17.80 -17.73 -4.21
CA TRP A 43 17.86 -18.00 -5.64
C TRP A 43 19.08 -17.31 -6.30
N TYR A 44 19.41 -16.05 -5.94
CA TYR A 44 20.64 -15.41 -6.41
C TYR A 44 21.89 -16.16 -5.97
N GLU A 45 21.96 -16.61 -4.71
CA GLU A 45 23.10 -17.36 -4.17
C GLU A 45 23.27 -18.72 -4.88
N ASP A 46 22.18 -19.44 -5.16
CA ASP A 46 22.22 -20.79 -5.71
C ASP A 46 22.35 -20.82 -7.23
N LYS A 47 21.68 -19.90 -7.94
CA LYS A 47 21.47 -20.00 -9.40
C LYS A 47 22.24 -18.95 -10.21
N THR A 48 22.91 -17.99 -9.55
CA THR A 48 23.59 -16.91 -10.27
C THR A 48 25.01 -16.69 -9.78
N TYR A 49 25.77 -15.86 -10.51
CA TYR A 49 27.06 -15.37 -10.05
C TYR A 49 26.97 -14.15 -9.11
N TRP A 50 25.76 -13.65 -8.82
CA TRP A 50 25.49 -12.48 -8.00
C TRP A 50 25.42 -12.82 -6.50
N ARG A 51 26.34 -13.66 -6.06
CA ARG A 51 26.43 -14.15 -4.68
C ARG A 51 27.00 -13.07 -3.79
N ARG A 52 26.27 -12.70 -2.74
CA ARG A 52 26.67 -11.67 -1.79
C ARG A 52 27.06 -12.22 -0.42
N GLY A 53 26.61 -13.44 -0.12
CA GLY A 53 26.73 -14.06 1.19
C GLY A 53 25.88 -13.35 2.25
N TYR A 54 25.79 -13.96 3.41
CA TYR A 54 25.00 -13.45 4.54
C TYR A 54 25.89 -13.19 5.76
N LEU A 55 25.79 -11.98 6.32
CA LEU A 55 26.29 -11.65 7.65
C LEU A 55 25.25 -11.94 8.73
N SER A 56 23.97 -11.77 8.39
CA SER A 56 22.83 -12.09 9.22
C SER A 56 21.68 -12.53 8.32
N GLU A 57 20.96 -13.59 8.74
CA GLU A 57 19.79 -14.16 8.07
C GLU A 57 18.54 -14.15 8.97
N ASN A 58 18.50 -13.29 9.96
CA ASN A 58 17.42 -13.27 10.92
C ASN A 58 16.28 -12.38 10.41
N PHE A 59 15.11 -12.95 10.15
CA PHE A 59 13.93 -12.21 9.68
C PHE A 59 13.47 -11.13 10.66
N ASP A 60 13.47 -11.42 11.96
CA ASP A 60 13.02 -10.50 12.99
C ASP A 60 13.98 -9.34 13.22
N LYS A 61 15.28 -9.60 13.06
CA LYS A 61 16.36 -8.62 13.25
C LYS A 61 16.87 -8.01 11.97
N GLY A 62 16.49 -8.58 10.84
CA GLY A 62 16.90 -8.18 9.51
C GLY A 62 17.95 -9.09 8.88
N ILE A 63 18.01 -9.03 7.56
CA ILE A 63 18.99 -9.70 6.70
C ILE A 63 20.09 -8.70 6.38
N GLU A 64 21.35 -9.10 6.52
CA GLU A 64 22.49 -8.29 6.09
C GLU A 64 23.37 -9.09 5.13
N LEU A 65 23.63 -8.54 3.94
CA LEU A 65 24.48 -9.15 2.93
C LEU A 65 25.95 -8.85 3.16
N GLY A 66 26.80 -9.86 3.02
CA GLY A 66 28.26 -9.70 3.18
C GLY A 66 28.90 -10.95 3.77
N TYR A 67 30.15 -10.80 4.18
CA TYR A 67 30.95 -11.89 4.74
C TYR A 67 31.97 -11.41 5.76
N LYS A 68 32.49 -12.31 6.59
CA LYS A 68 33.60 -12.08 7.52
C LYS A 68 34.85 -12.79 7.04
N LYS A 69 35.98 -12.15 7.10
CA LYS A 69 37.28 -12.81 6.85
C LYS A 69 37.84 -13.33 8.16
N SER A 70 38.16 -14.61 8.22
CA SER A 70 38.64 -15.28 9.43
C SER A 70 39.94 -14.71 9.99
N LYS A 71 40.81 -14.16 9.14
CA LYS A 71 42.08 -13.56 9.54
C LYS A 71 42.01 -12.14 10.09
N GLU A 72 40.88 -11.45 9.89
CA GLU A 72 40.72 -10.04 10.30
C GLU A 72 39.63 -9.89 11.42
N GLY A 73 39.38 -10.97 12.13
CA GLY A 73 38.49 -10.98 13.28
C GLY A 73 37.03 -10.73 12.91
N GLN A 74 36.37 -9.83 13.65
CA GLN A 74 34.92 -9.55 13.50
C GLN A 74 34.56 -8.58 12.37
N LYS A 75 35.55 -8.07 11.62
CA LYS A 75 35.30 -7.07 10.58
C LYS A 75 34.46 -7.66 9.44
N ALA A 76 33.40 -6.99 9.14
CA ALA A 76 32.47 -7.39 8.06
C ALA A 76 32.85 -6.70 6.74
N PHE A 77 32.78 -7.46 5.66
CA PHE A 77 33.08 -7.07 4.29
C PHE A 77 31.93 -7.33 3.34
N GLY A 78 32.05 -6.90 2.12
CA GLY A 78 31.09 -7.15 1.05
C GLY A 78 30.09 -6.02 0.88
N PHE A 79 28.86 -6.37 0.53
CA PHE A 79 27.84 -5.39 0.15
C PHE A 79 27.32 -4.57 1.32
N ARG A 80 27.15 -5.17 2.48
CA ARG A 80 26.67 -4.52 3.70
C ARG A 80 25.28 -3.90 3.56
N SER A 81 24.54 -4.32 2.54
CA SER A 81 23.14 -3.91 2.35
C SER A 81 22.25 -4.70 3.27
N LYS A 82 21.18 -4.08 3.73
CA LYS A 82 20.30 -4.60 4.79
C LYS A 82 18.84 -4.60 4.39
N LEU A 83 18.15 -5.65 4.77
CA LEU A 83 16.69 -5.66 4.91
C LEU A 83 16.36 -5.55 6.39
N LEU A 84 15.51 -4.62 6.77
CA LEU A 84 14.98 -4.47 8.12
C LEU A 84 13.49 -4.74 8.13
N SER A 85 13.03 -5.63 9.00
CA SER A 85 11.60 -5.83 9.28
C SER A 85 11.23 -5.04 10.55
N VAL A 86 10.17 -4.26 10.49
CA VAL A 86 9.74 -3.37 11.57
C VAL A 86 8.26 -3.52 11.83
N ALA A 87 7.90 -4.04 13.00
CA ALA A 87 6.53 -3.99 13.47
C ALA A 87 6.26 -2.63 14.13
N ILE A 88 5.31 -1.89 13.58
CA ILE A 88 4.91 -0.57 14.10
C ILE A 88 3.96 -0.76 15.29
N GLY A 89 2.92 -1.59 15.15
CA GLY A 89 1.96 -1.92 16.20
C GLY A 89 1.46 -0.69 16.95
N LYS A 90 1.65 -0.70 18.25
CA LYS A 90 1.33 0.42 19.15
C LYS A 90 2.48 1.44 19.28
N ASN A 91 3.63 1.17 18.66
CA ASN A 91 4.82 2.02 18.73
C ASN A 91 5.19 2.56 17.35
N GLU A 92 4.56 3.65 16.96
CA GLU A 92 4.79 4.36 15.72
C GLU A 92 6.24 4.83 15.54
N SER A 93 6.98 4.96 16.65
CA SER A 93 8.39 5.36 16.66
C SER A 93 9.37 4.20 16.45
N ALA A 94 8.90 2.96 16.25
CA ALA A 94 9.76 1.78 16.08
C ALA A 94 10.72 1.89 14.87
N ALA A 95 10.36 2.70 13.88
CA ALA A 95 11.16 2.98 12.70
C ALA A 95 12.11 4.18 12.84
N VAL A 96 12.06 4.95 13.93
CA VAL A 96 12.89 6.16 14.12
C VAL A 96 14.37 5.88 13.95
N GLY A 97 15.06 6.71 13.17
CA GLY A 97 16.50 6.63 12.92
C GLY A 97 16.92 5.51 11.95
N LYS A 98 16.01 4.74 11.41
CA LYS A 98 16.29 3.68 10.44
C LYS A 98 16.24 4.22 9.01
N LYS A 99 17.26 5.00 8.62
CA LYS A 99 17.35 5.54 7.25
C LYS A 99 17.35 4.42 6.22
N ALA A 100 16.51 4.55 5.21
CA ALA A 100 16.31 3.58 4.15
C ALA A 100 16.15 4.28 2.79
N ILE A 101 16.64 3.63 1.74
CA ILE A 101 16.42 4.08 0.35
C ILE A 101 15.08 3.57 -0.20
N GLU A 102 14.52 2.57 0.46
CA GLU A 102 13.24 1.97 0.11
C GLU A 102 12.53 1.55 1.40
N THR A 103 11.29 1.95 1.55
CA THR A 103 10.43 1.55 2.66
C THR A 103 9.09 1.07 2.10
N ASP A 104 8.77 -0.19 2.37
CA ASP A 104 7.50 -0.81 2.00
C ASP A 104 6.66 -1.01 3.24
N PHE A 105 5.47 -0.42 3.27
CA PHE A 105 4.51 -0.57 4.34
C PHE A 105 3.43 -1.57 3.93
N GLU A 106 3.40 -2.71 4.59
CA GLU A 106 2.47 -3.80 4.32
C GLU A 106 1.24 -3.72 5.22
N GLU A 107 0.09 -4.10 4.67
CA GLU A 107 -1.20 -4.15 5.37
C GLU A 107 -1.56 -2.83 6.08
N ALA A 108 -1.31 -1.71 5.41
CA ALA A 108 -1.47 -0.36 5.98
C ALA A 108 -2.89 -0.10 6.52
N GLY A 109 -3.91 -0.69 5.91
CA GLY A 109 -5.30 -0.58 6.38
C GLY A 109 -5.56 -1.18 7.77
N LYS A 110 -4.60 -1.95 8.32
CA LYS A 110 -4.68 -2.53 9.67
C LYS A 110 -3.90 -1.73 10.71
N CYS A 111 -3.06 -0.78 10.30
CA CYS A 111 -2.19 -0.03 11.21
C CYS A 111 -2.94 1.08 11.96
N PRO A 112 -3.03 1.01 13.32
CA PRO A 112 -3.79 1.97 14.11
C PRO A 112 -3.26 3.41 14.05
N ASN A 113 -1.96 3.59 13.85
CA ASN A 113 -1.30 4.88 13.85
C ASN A 113 -0.62 5.18 12.50
N LEU A 114 -1.26 4.79 11.39
CA LEU A 114 -0.68 4.85 10.05
C LEU A 114 -0.08 6.22 9.73
N GLN A 115 -0.81 7.32 9.98
CA GLN A 115 -0.33 8.66 9.64
C GLN A 115 0.97 9.00 10.37
N LYS A 116 1.03 8.75 11.68
CA LYS A 116 2.25 9.00 12.47
C LYS A 116 3.41 8.10 12.03
N ALA A 117 3.12 6.84 11.70
CA ALA A 117 4.12 5.93 11.17
C ALA A 117 4.69 6.42 9.83
N LEU A 118 3.84 6.92 8.94
CA LEU A 118 4.26 7.51 7.66
C LEU A 118 5.12 8.75 7.87
N ASP A 119 4.76 9.65 8.78
CA ASP A 119 5.55 10.85 9.10
C ASP A 119 6.97 10.48 9.57
N VAL A 120 7.09 9.45 10.41
CA VAL A 120 8.39 8.91 10.84
C VAL A 120 9.17 8.32 9.67
N MET A 121 8.53 7.57 8.79
CA MET A 121 9.17 6.95 7.62
C MET A 121 9.59 7.99 6.58
N MET A 122 8.82 9.05 6.39
CA MET A 122 9.19 10.17 5.55
C MET A 122 10.49 10.81 6.04
N SER A 123 10.60 11.09 7.34
CA SER A 123 11.83 11.60 7.95
C SER A 123 13.04 10.66 7.76
N ASN A 124 12.82 9.35 7.77
CA ASN A 124 13.87 8.36 7.52
C ASN A 124 14.34 8.31 6.05
N SER A 125 13.45 8.69 5.12
CA SER A 125 13.74 8.73 3.67
C SER A 125 14.39 10.04 3.21
N GLU A 126 14.73 10.95 4.14
CA GLU A 126 15.31 12.26 3.87
C GLU A 126 16.74 12.39 4.42
N SER A 127 17.55 13.20 3.75
CA SER A 127 18.87 13.64 4.22
C SER A 127 18.99 15.14 4.01
N GLY A 128 18.84 15.90 5.08
CA GLY A 128 18.69 17.34 5.00
C GLY A 128 17.41 17.72 4.22
N ALA A 129 17.54 18.54 3.19
CA ALA A 129 16.44 18.95 2.33
C ALA A 129 16.17 17.99 1.15
N MET A 130 16.94 16.90 1.04
CA MET A 130 16.84 15.98 -0.10
C MET A 130 16.14 14.68 0.31
N ARG A 131 15.17 14.24 -0.49
CA ARG A 131 14.62 12.89 -0.40
C ARG A 131 15.59 11.90 -1.01
N ILE A 132 16.01 10.92 -0.22
CA ILE A 132 16.96 9.87 -0.63
C ILE A 132 16.30 8.51 -0.79
N GLY A 133 15.06 8.36 -0.33
CA GLY A 133 14.35 7.10 -0.34
C GLY A 133 12.93 7.21 -0.92
N THR A 134 12.39 6.06 -1.31
CA THR A 134 11.01 5.88 -1.77
C THR A 134 10.21 5.17 -0.69
N ILE A 135 8.99 5.64 -0.45
CA ILE A 135 8.03 4.99 0.43
C ILE A 135 6.87 4.47 -0.41
N ARG A 136 6.53 3.21 -0.21
CA ARG A 136 5.35 2.57 -0.81
C ARG A 136 4.44 2.05 0.30
N VAL A 137 3.16 2.28 0.14
CA VAL A 137 2.15 1.89 1.12
C VAL A 137 1.18 0.94 0.43
N TYR A 138 1.08 -0.26 0.95
CA TYR A 138 0.24 -1.32 0.42
C TYR A 138 -0.78 -1.77 1.44
N GLY A 139 -1.93 -2.21 0.97
CA GLY A 139 -2.94 -2.80 1.83
C GLY A 139 -4.21 -3.13 1.08
N THR A 140 -5.01 -3.97 1.70
CA THR A 140 -6.41 -4.17 1.33
C THR A 140 -7.27 -3.15 2.07
N GLY A 141 -8.47 -2.86 1.55
CA GLY A 141 -9.41 -1.93 2.21
C GLY A 141 -9.80 -2.36 3.62
N GLY A 142 -9.80 -3.66 3.87
CA GLY A 142 -10.04 -4.23 5.20
C GLY A 142 -11.45 -3.97 5.75
N THR A 143 -11.64 -4.37 7.01
CA THR A 143 -12.85 -4.05 7.79
C THR A 143 -12.72 -2.68 8.43
N LYS A 144 -13.81 -1.92 8.45
CA LYS A 144 -13.86 -0.57 9.00
C LYS A 144 -13.43 -0.52 10.47
N GLY A 145 -12.47 0.35 10.75
CA GLY A 145 -12.02 0.78 12.06
C GLY A 145 -11.28 2.09 11.91
N ALA A 146 -10.79 2.70 12.99
CA ALA A 146 -10.05 3.96 12.95
C ALA A 146 -8.85 3.94 11.97
N ASN A 147 -8.30 2.77 11.76
CA ASN A 147 -7.14 2.53 10.89
C ASN A 147 -7.48 2.63 9.41
N TRP A 148 -8.67 2.17 9.05
CA TRP A 148 -9.20 2.21 7.69
C TRP A 148 -9.34 3.65 7.17
N GLU A 149 -9.77 4.60 8.01
CA GLU A 149 -9.94 6.00 7.62
C GLU A 149 -8.61 6.64 7.23
N ALA A 150 -7.54 6.37 7.99
CA ALA A 150 -6.21 6.88 7.68
C ALA A 150 -5.71 6.35 6.33
N PHE A 151 -5.87 5.04 6.07
CA PHE A 151 -5.47 4.44 4.81
C PHE A 151 -6.31 4.94 3.63
N SER A 152 -7.63 5.01 3.79
CA SER A 152 -8.54 5.58 2.79
C SER A 152 -8.20 7.05 2.48
N ASN A 153 -7.86 7.83 3.51
CA ASN A 153 -7.43 9.22 3.32
C ASN A 153 -6.10 9.30 2.54
N CYS A 154 -5.12 8.46 2.84
CA CYS A 154 -3.89 8.38 2.06
C CYS A 154 -4.16 8.03 0.59
N PHE A 155 -5.06 7.09 0.34
CA PHE A 155 -5.39 6.62 -1.00
C PHE A 155 -6.12 7.69 -1.83
N TYR A 156 -7.15 8.36 -1.28
CA TYR A 156 -7.94 9.36 -2.00
C TYR A 156 -7.39 10.78 -1.94
N ASN A 157 -6.38 11.04 -1.10
CA ASN A 157 -5.69 12.33 -1.02
C ASN A 157 -4.16 12.16 -1.11
N PRO A 158 -3.65 11.50 -2.17
CA PRO A 158 -2.22 11.19 -2.26
C PRO A 158 -1.34 12.45 -2.18
N GLY A 159 -1.75 13.56 -2.80
CA GLY A 159 -0.99 14.82 -2.77
C GLY A 159 -0.83 15.44 -1.39
N LYS A 160 -1.78 15.21 -0.45
CA LYS A 160 -1.65 15.67 0.94
C LYS A 160 -0.63 14.86 1.74
N ASN A 161 -0.37 13.64 1.30
CA ASN A 161 0.55 12.71 1.95
C ASN A 161 1.88 12.59 1.18
N ASP A 162 2.16 13.53 0.27
CA ASP A 162 3.36 13.55 -0.58
C ASP A 162 3.56 12.24 -1.36
N MET A 163 2.45 11.65 -1.80
CA MET A 163 2.37 10.44 -2.62
C MET A 163 2.03 10.77 -4.06
N LEU A 164 2.41 9.91 -4.98
CA LEU A 164 2.13 10.08 -6.40
C LEU A 164 0.62 9.98 -6.67
N PRO A 165 -0.01 11.05 -7.19
CA PRO A 165 -1.41 11.00 -7.58
C PRO A 165 -1.57 10.30 -8.92
N MET A 166 -2.62 9.47 -9.03
CA MET A 166 -3.07 8.84 -10.27
C MET A 166 -4.52 9.21 -10.54
N GLU A 167 -4.90 9.25 -11.79
CA GLU A 167 -6.31 9.43 -12.17
C GLU A 167 -7.12 8.20 -11.70
N ASN A 168 -8.26 8.43 -11.07
CA ASN A 168 -9.17 7.37 -10.66
C ASN A 168 -10.00 6.89 -11.86
N ILE A 169 -9.46 5.91 -12.57
CA ILE A 169 -10.10 5.29 -13.75
C ILE A 169 -10.98 4.09 -13.37
N TRP A 170 -10.98 3.68 -12.11
CA TRP A 170 -11.64 2.46 -11.65
C TRP A 170 -13.06 2.69 -11.14
N ASP A 171 -13.34 3.84 -10.55
CA ASP A 171 -14.67 4.19 -10.05
C ASP A 171 -15.45 4.98 -11.09
N ALA A 172 -16.61 4.46 -11.49
CA ALA A 172 -17.41 5.02 -12.59
C ALA A 172 -17.81 6.50 -12.38
N ASN A 173 -18.00 6.91 -11.13
CA ASN A 173 -18.49 8.24 -10.75
C ASN A 173 -17.36 9.20 -10.32
N SER A 174 -16.11 8.79 -10.39
CA SER A 174 -14.96 9.56 -9.90
C SER A 174 -13.88 9.77 -10.97
N ARG A 175 -14.25 9.71 -12.25
CA ARG A 175 -13.30 9.72 -13.40
C ARG A 175 -12.30 10.87 -13.41
N HIS A 176 -12.61 11.99 -12.75
CA HIS A 176 -11.72 13.15 -12.68
C HIS A 176 -11.03 13.31 -11.31
N ALA A 177 -11.33 12.42 -10.37
CA ALA A 177 -10.67 12.40 -9.08
C ALA A 177 -9.30 11.74 -9.18
N VAL A 178 -8.38 12.16 -8.32
CA VAL A 178 -7.08 11.51 -8.17
C VAL A 178 -7.09 10.57 -6.98
N CYS A 179 -6.33 9.50 -7.07
CA CYS A 179 -6.17 8.51 -6.00
C CYS A 179 -4.78 7.87 -6.05
N GLY A 180 -4.50 6.94 -5.15
CA GLY A 180 -3.38 6.01 -5.25
C GLY A 180 -3.61 4.99 -6.36
N PHE A 181 -2.57 4.19 -6.66
CA PHE A 181 -2.71 3.08 -7.61
C PHE A 181 -3.59 1.97 -7.02
N PHE A 182 -4.56 1.51 -7.79
CA PHE A 182 -5.44 0.42 -7.42
C PHE A 182 -5.22 -0.79 -8.34
N PHE A 183 -5.19 -1.98 -7.74
CA PHE A 183 -5.07 -3.24 -8.47
C PHE A 183 -6.37 -4.04 -8.31
N PRO A 184 -7.24 -4.07 -9.34
CA PRO A 184 -8.48 -4.83 -9.29
C PRO A 184 -8.26 -6.33 -9.15
N GLN A 185 -9.04 -7.00 -8.30
CA GLN A 185 -8.96 -8.46 -8.11
C GLN A 185 -9.15 -9.23 -9.42
N ILE A 186 -9.96 -8.69 -10.32
CA ILE A 186 -10.21 -9.30 -11.62
C ILE A 186 -8.94 -9.48 -12.47
N TRP A 187 -7.89 -8.71 -12.22
CA TRP A 187 -6.62 -8.82 -12.94
C TRP A 187 -5.74 -9.98 -12.45
N ASP A 188 -6.04 -10.50 -11.27
CA ASP A 188 -5.32 -11.62 -10.66
C ASP A 188 -6.26 -12.82 -10.41
N TYR A 189 -7.30 -12.95 -11.25
CA TYR A 189 -8.28 -14.01 -11.06
C TYR A 189 -7.79 -15.34 -11.62
N GLU A 190 -7.41 -16.25 -10.74
CA GLU A 190 -7.10 -17.63 -11.09
C GLU A 190 -8.40 -18.40 -11.42
N PRO A 191 -8.45 -19.25 -12.45
CA PRO A 191 -7.36 -19.83 -13.25
C PRO A 191 -6.99 -19.06 -14.51
N PHE A 192 -7.39 -17.81 -14.66
CA PHE A 192 -7.21 -17.01 -15.87
C PHE A 192 -5.88 -16.25 -15.89
N VAL A 193 -4.88 -16.76 -15.19
CA VAL A 193 -3.51 -16.25 -15.18
C VAL A 193 -2.61 -17.24 -15.93
N GLU A 194 -1.93 -16.77 -16.95
CA GLU A 194 -0.93 -17.53 -17.69
C GLU A 194 0.41 -16.79 -17.65
N ASP A 195 1.47 -17.46 -17.25
CA ASP A 195 2.82 -16.90 -17.10
C ASP A 195 2.86 -15.58 -16.28
N GLY A 196 1.99 -15.48 -15.26
CA GLY A 196 1.85 -14.29 -14.43
C GLY A 196 1.01 -13.17 -15.04
N ASN A 197 0.40 -13.39 -16.19
CA ASN A 197 -0.48 -12.43 -16.86
C ASN A 197 -1.94 -12.88 -16.79
N SER A 198 -2.83 -11.97 -16.42
CA SER A 198 -4.27 -12.22 -16.46
C SER A 198 -4.76 -12.32 -17.89
N LEU A 199 -5.50 -13.37 -18.19
CA LEU A 199 -6.14 -13.56 -19.51
C LEU A 199 -7.52 -12.88 -19.51
N LEU A 200 -7.61 -11.70 -20.14
CA LEU A 200 -8.82 -10.88 -20.18
C LEU A 200 -9.77 -11.27 -21.32
N PHE A 201 -10.33 -12.49 -21.28
CA PHE A 201 -11.32 -12.96 -22.25
C PHE A 201 -12.74 -12.88 -21.70
N ALA A 202 -13.74 -12.68 -22.56
CA ALA A 202 -15.14 -12.57 -22.16
C ALA A 202 -15.64 -13.81 -21.37
N SER A 203 -15.18 -15.01 -21.74
CA SER A 203 -15.60 -16.26 -21.10
C SER A 203 -15.23 -16.34 -19.61
N TRP A 204 -14.05 -15.89 -19.22
CA TRP A 204 -13.65 -15.93 -17.81
C TRP A 204 -14.32 -14.81 -16.99
N LYS A 205 -14.63 -13.69 -17.64
CA LYS A 205 -15.38 -12.62 -17.01
C LYS A 205 -16.76 -13.12 -16.57
N ASP A 206 -17.45 -13.89 -17.43
CA ASP A 206 -18.73 -14.49 -17.11
C ASP A 206 -18.65 -15.46 -15.92
N ASP A 207 -17.60 -16.27 -15.82
CA ASP A 207 -17.37 -17.16 -14.67
C ASP A 207 -17.10 -16.37 -13.39
N TYR A 208 -16.29 -15.34 -13.48
CA TYR A 208 -16.00 -14.42 -12.37
C TYR A 208 -17.28 -13.74 -11.87
N ASP A 209 -18.10 -13.20 -12.78
CA ASP A 209 -19.33 -12.51 -12.45
C ASP A 209 -20.38 -13.46 -11.83
N LYS A 210 -20.47 -14.71 -12.31
CA LYS A 210 -21.29 -15.76 -11.69
C LYS A 210 -20.89 -16.06 -10.26
N LYS A 211 -19.57 -16.20 -10.00
CA LYS A 211 -19.07 -16.44 -8.64
C LYS A 211 -19.36 -15.28 -7.71
N ARG A 212 -19.16 -14.05 -8.16
CA ARG A 212 -19.54 -12.86 -7.38
C ARG A 212 -21.04 -12.77 -7.15
N GLY A 213 -21.86 -13.14 -8.14
CA GLY A 213 -23.32 -13.21 -8.03
C GLY A 213 -23.77 -14.21 -6.97
N ALA A 214 -23.16 -15.40 -6.94
CA ALA A 214 -23.45 -16.41 -5.92
C ALA A 214 -23.11 -15.93 -4.50
N GLU A 215 -22.03 -15.16 -4.33
CA GLU A 215 -21.71 -14.56 -3.03
C GLU A 215 -22.73 -13.49 -2.62
N LYS A 216 -23.29 -12.75 -3.59
CA LYS A 216 -24.31 -11.72 -3.35
C LYS A 216 -25.64 -12.30 -2.86
N GLU A 217 -25.95 -13.56 -3.18
CA GLU A 217 -27.15 -14.26 -2.71
C GLU A 217 -27.08 -14.69 -1.23
N LYS A 218 -25.89 -14.62 -0.64
CA LYS A 218 -25.65 -14.86 0.79
C LYS A 218 -26.05 -13.65 1.63
N ASP A 219 -25.68 -13.66 2.90
CA ASP A 219 -25.89 -12.51 3.79
C ASP A 219 -25.17 -11.25 3.28
N ALA A 220 -25.84 -10.10 3.40
CA ALA A 220 -25.31 -8.82 2.91
C ALA A 220 -24.01 -8.39 3.62
N GLY A 221 -23.85 -8.74 4.91
CA GLY A 221 -22.64 -8.47 5.66
C GLY A 221 -21.47 -9.30 5.16
N GLU A 222 -21.69 -10.61 4.94
CA GLU A 222 -20.67 -11.52 4.37
C GLU A 222 -20.26 -11.09 2.97
N TYR A 223 -21.23 -10.69 2.14
CA TYR A 223 -20.94 -10.17 0.79
C TYR A 223 -20.09 -8.91 0.83
N ASN A 224 -20.37 -7.97 1.71
CA ASN A 224 -19.58 -6.74 1.83
C ASN A 224 -18.15 -7.02 2.26
N ILE A 225 -17.94 -7.97 3.18
CA ILE A 225 -16.59 -8.43 3.57
C ILE A 225 -15.87 -9.08 2.39
N TYR A 226 -16.56 -9.95 1.65
CA TYR A 226 -16.01 -10.60 0.47
C TYR A 226 -15.58 -9.58 -0.60
N VAL A 227 -16.44 -8.62 -0.90
CA VAL A 227 -16.18 -7.56 -1.89
C VAL A 227 -15.04 -6.65 -1.44
N GLY A 228 -15.01 -6.26 -0.16
CA GLY A 228 -13.94 -5.42 0.38
C GLY A 228 -12.56 -6.07 0.32
N GLN A 229 -12.49 -7.40 0.46
CA GLN A 229 -11.22 -8.16 0.35
C GLN A 229 -10.83 -8.47 -1.10
N ARG A 230 -11.80 -8.53 -2.00
CA ARG A 230 -11.65 -8.88 -3.42
C ARG A 230 -12.26 -7.81 -4.32
N ALA A 231 -11.83 -6.60 -4.10
CA ALA A 231 -12.40 -5.43 -4.73
C ALA A 231 -11.98 -5.29 -6.19
N ASN A 232 -12.89 -4.84 -7.04
CA ASN A 232 -12.64 -4.48 -8.43
C ASN A 232 -12.53 -2.96 -8.62
N SER A 233 -12.94 -2.21 -7.60
CA SER A 233 -12.79 -0.76 -7.59
C SER A 233 -12.39 -0.26 -6.19
N PRO A 234 -11.79 0.93 -6.09
CA PRO A 234 -11.49 1.54 -4.81
C PRO A 234 -12.73 1.70 -3.91
N ASN A 235 -13.87 2.05 -4.49
CA ASN A 235 -15.11 2.17 -3.75
C ASN A 235 -15.53 0.84 -3.09
N GLU A 236 -15.35 -0.28 -3.78
CA GLU A 236 -15.57 -1.59 -3.18
C GLU A 236 -14.58 -1.89 -2.06
N ALA A 237 -13.29 -1.59 -2.26
CA ALA A 237 -12.24 -1.83 -1.28
C ALA A 237 -12.46 -1.02 0.01
N PHE A 238 -12.98 0.19 -0.11
CA PHE A 238 -13.25 1.10 1.00
C PHE A 238 -14.73 1.14 1.40
N THR A 239 -15.51 0.12 1.04
CA THR A 239 -16.91 0.01 1.46
C THR A 239 -17.01 -0.17 2.97
N ASN A 240 -17.90 0.58 3.58
CA ASN A 240 -18.19 0.48 5.00
C ASN A 240 -19.02 -0.78 5.31
N THR A 241 -18.44 -1.72 6.05
CA THR A 241 -19.08 -3.00 6.41
C THR A 241 -19.90 -2.95 7.71
N GLN A 242 -19.99 -1.78 8.38
CA GLN A 242 -20.81 -1.68 9.59
C GLN A 242 -22.30 -1.78 9.24
N GLU A 243 -23.06 -2.45 10.10
CA GLU A 243 -24.53 -2.52 10.04
C GLU A 243 -25.13 -1.12 10.16
N ASN A 244 -25.43 -0.54 9.03
CA ASN A 244 -26.17 0.70 8.94
C ASN A 244 -27.34 0.46 7.98
N ILE A 245 -28.56 0.76 8.41
CA ILE A 245 -29.76 0.62 7.59
C ILE A 245 -29.72 1.36 6.24
N PHE A 246 -28.86 2.35 6.13
CA PHE A 246 -28.64 3.12 4.90
C PHE A 246 -27.40 2.70 4.11
N HIS A 247 -26.75 1.63 4.52
CA HIS A 247 -25.49 1.21 3.91
C HIS A 247 -25.77 0.42 2.62
N SER A 248 -25.53 1.07 1.49
CA SER A 248 -25.49 0.42 0.18
C SER A 248 -24.20 0.81 -0.55
N PRO A 249 -23.67 -0.04 -1.43
CA PRO A 249 -22.55 0.32 -2.31
C PRO A 249 -22.82 1.61 -3.11
N GLU A 250 -24.07 1.82 -3.51
CA GLU A 250 -24.52 3.03 -4.22
C GLU A 250 -24.39 4.28 -3.37
N LEU A 251 -24.76 4.21 -2.09
CA LEU A 251 -24.59 5.33 -1.16
C LEU A 251 -23.11 5.63 -0.91
N THR A 252 -22.29 4.61 -0.75
CA THR A 252 -20.82 4.76 -0.63
C THR A 252 -20.22 5.41 -1.87
N ASN A 253 -20.63 4.96 -3.05
CA ASN A 253 -20.23 5.56 -4.33
C ASN A 253 -20.63 7.03 -4.40
N HIS A 254 -21.85 7.35 -3.98
CA HIS A 254 -22.34 8.73 -3.98
C HIS A 254 -21.61 9.62 -2.99
N ILE A 255 -21.36 9.14 -1.77
CA ILE A 255 -20.57 9.85 -0.74
C ILE A 255 -19.15 10.11 -1.24
N ASN A 256 -18.52 9.11 -1.85
CA ASN A 256 -17.16 9.25 -2.39
C ASN A 256 -17.12 10.21 -3.58
N ALA A 257 -18.12 10.19 -4.45
CA ALA A 257 -18.24 11.16 -5.53
C ALA A 257 -18.34 12.60 -4.98
N ILE A 258 -19.18 12.83 -3.97
CA ILE A 258 -19.28 14.14 -3.33
C ILE A 258 -17.96 14.56 -2.64
N LYS A 259 -17.30 13.62 -1.98
CA LYS A 259 -16.13 13.92 -1.12
C LYS A 259 -14.84 14.12 -1.91
N TYR A 260 -14.64 13.39 -3.00
CA TYR A 260 -13.37 13.29 -3.70
C TYR A 260 -13.41 13.77 -5.16
N ASP A 261 -14.57 13.76 -5.80
CA ASP A 261 -14.73 14.27 -7.15
C ASP A 261 -15.00 15.79 -7.14
N LYS A 262 -13.99 16.55 -7.49
CA LYS A 262 -14.10 18.03 -7.53
C LYS A 262 -15.09 18.55 -8.58
N SER A 263 -15.43 17.74 -9.58
CA SER A 263 -16.41 18.12 -10.60
C SER A 263 -17.86 18.05 -10.11
N ASN A 264 -18.12 17.31 -9.02
CA ASN A 264 -19.43 17.11 -8.39
C ASN A 264 -19.62 17.97 -7.13
N HIS A 265 -18.91 19.05 -6.99
CA HIS A 265 -19.09 19.94 -5.86
C HIS A 265 -20.43 20.64 -5.96
N PHE A 266 -21.29 20.46 -4.93
CA PHE A 266 -22.57 21.15 -4.77
C PHE A 266 -22.39 22.58 -4.17
N TYR A 267 -21.17 23.08 -4.13
CA TYR A 267 -20.84 24.41 -3.66
C TYR A 267 -19.90 25.07 -4.65
N GLU A 268 -20.00 26.39 -4.70
CA GLU A 268 -19.09 27.25 -5.45
C GLU A 268 -18.17 27.97 -4.46
N ASP A 269 -16.86 27.90 -4.70
CA ASP A 269 -15.91 28.72 -3.96
C ASP A 269 -15.95 30.14 -4.48
N GLY A 270 -16.07 31.08 -3.56
CA GLY A 270 -16.13 32.48 -3.91
C GLY A 270 -16.07 33.38 -2.67
N TRP A 271 -16.30 34.62 -2.88
CA TRP A 271 -16.36 35.62 -1.81
C TRP A 271 -17.56 36.56 -1.97
N TYR A 272 -18.00 37.10 -0.86
CA TYR A 272 -19.02 38.12 -0.88
C TYR A 272 -18.38 39.51 -1.03
N ILE A 273 -18.83 40.27 -1.99
CA ILE A 273 -18.45 41.67 -2.19
C ILE A 273 -19.62 42.55 -1.88
N LEU A 274 -19.36 43.76 -1.35
CA LEU A 274 -20.35 44.81 -1.21
C LEU A 274 -20.30 45.68 -2.47
N ASP A 275 -21.35 45.61 -3.27
CA ASP A 275 -21.48 46.37 -4.51
C ASP A 275 -22.77 47.18 -4.44
N ASP A 276 -22.61 48.54 -4.49
CA ASP A 276 -23.70 49.48 -4.45
C ASP A 276 -24.69 49.29 -3.28
N GLY A 277 -24.15 48.97 -2.08
CA GLY A 277 -24.92 48.69 -0.87
C GLY A 277 -25.61 47.35 -0.82
N ARG A 278 -25.35 46.45 -1.78
CA ARG A 278 -25.86 45.06 -1.86
C ARG A 278 -24.72 44.07 -1.76
N VAL A 279 -24.96 43.03 -1.00
CA VAL A 279 -24.01 41.90 -0.93
C VAL A 279 -24.23 40.99 -2.15
N ARG A 280 -23.17 40.78 -2.92
CA ARG A 280 -23.15 39.87 -4.06
C ARG A 280 -22.11 38.76 -3.85
N PHE A 281 -22.45 37.54 -4.20
CA PHE A 281 -21.51 36.44 -4.24
C PHE A 281 -20.79 36.43 -5.62
N VAL A 282 -19.46 36.33 -5.56
CA VAL A 282 -18.62 36.25 -6.75
C VAL A 282 -17.85 34.93 -6.71
N THR A 283 -18.04 34.08 -7.69
CA THR A 283 -17.33 32.82 -7.87
C THR A 283 -15.85 33.03 -8.19
N LYS A 284 -15.01 32.11 -7.75
CA LYS A 284 -13.56 32.19 -7.93
C LYS A 284 -13.16 31.74 -9.34
#